data_e4ab3f5378ff5172baa6834ec92066e9
#
_entry.id   e4ab3f5378ff5172baa6834ec92066e9
#
_cell.length_a   1.000
_cell.length_b   1.000
_cell.length_c   1.000
_cell.angle_alpha   90.00
_cell.angle_beta   90.00
_cell.angle_gamma   90.00
#
_symmetry.space_group_name_H-M   'P 1'
#
loop_
_entity.id
_entity.type
_entity.pdbx_description
1 polymer ?
#
loop_
_entity_poly.entity_id
_entity_poly.type
_entity_poly.pdbx_seq_one_letter_code
_entity_poly.pdbx_strand_id
1 'polypeptide(L)'
;MSPTCVHSCKGLCNALSVAVRREEEAIAEYRRFAAECDYPDVRLILDSLIAERERALSQLREKRAVLTEKFDVIDRINDSFA
;
A
#
# COMPACT_ATOMS: atom_id res chain seq x y z
N MET A 1 6.72 17.16 13.96
CA MET A 1 7.44 16.47 12.89
C MET A 1 7.35 14.96 13.09
N SER A 2 7.15 14.22 12.02
CA SER A 2 7.10 12.77 12.11
C SER A 2 8.44 12.24 12.62
N PRO A 3 8.46 11.35 13.62
CA PRO A 3 9.69 10.73 14.07
C PRO A 3 10.30 9.80 13.02
N THR A 4 9.52 9.45 11.99
CA THR A 4 9.96 8.52 10.95
C THR A 4 10.41 9.30 9.73
N CYS A 5 11.68 9.19 9.42
CA CYS A 5 12.23 9.82 8.22
C CYS A 5 12.03 8.88 7.02
N VAL A 6 11.41 9.37 5.94
CA VAL A 6 11.18 8.57 4.75
C VAL A 6 12.48 8.22 4.02
N HIS A 7 13.59 8.87 4.38
CA HIS A 7 14.91 8.57 3.81
C HIS A 7 15.58 7.37 4.49
N SER A 8 15.08 6.94 5.66
CA SER A 8 15.56 5.74 6.32
C SER A 8 14.85 4.51 5.74
N CYS A 9 15.50 3.35 5.85
CA CYS A 9 14.91 2.08 5.45
C CYS A 9 13.59 1.83 6.19
N LYS A 10 13.60 2.05 7.48
CA LYS A 10 12.45 1.88 8.35
C LYS A 10 11.32 2.86 7.99
N GLY A 11 11.67 4.11 7.77
CA GLY A 11 10.71 5.14 7.40
C GLY A 11 10.02 4.87 6.08
N LEU A 12 10.79 4.45 5.08
CA LEU A 12 10.27 4.13 3.76
C LEU A 12 9.35 2.91 3.81
N CYS A 13 9.76 1.83 4.49
CA CYS A 13 8.93 0.64 4.65
C CYS A 13 7.64 0.95 5.43
N ASN A 14 7.74 1.80 6.46
CA ASN A 14 6.58 2.22 7.22
C ASN A 14 5.60 3.03 6.37
N ALA A 15 6.11 3.95 5.55
CA ALA A 15 5.27 4.73 4.64
C ALA A 15 4.53 3.83 3.66
N LEU A 16 5.19 2.83 3.09
CA LEU A 16 4.57 1.88 2.18
C LEU A 16 3.52 1.03 2.90
N SER A 17 3.77 0.63 4.14
CA SER A 17 2.80 -0.14 4.94
C SER A 17 1.55 0.68 5.23
N VAL A 18 1.70 1.97 5.53
CA VAL A 18 0.57 2.88 5.73
C VAL A 18 -0.22 3.04 4.42
N ALA A 19 0.48 3.21 3.29
CA ALA A 19 -0.16 3.33 1.99
C ALA A 19 -0.97 2.07 1.64
N VAL A 20 -0.41 0.89 1.89
CA VAL A 20 -1.11 -0.38 1.68
C VAL A 20 -2.41 -0.42 2.49
N ARG A 21 -2.33 -0.10 3.77
CA ARG A 21 -3.50 -0.12 4.64
C ARG A 21 -4.59 0.85 4.18
N ARG A 22 -4.19 2.06 3.81
CA ARG A 22 -5.14 3.07 3.32
C ARG A 22 -5.83 2.64 2.03
N GLU A 23 -5.10 2.01 1.12
CA GLU A 23 -5.70 1.49 -0.11
C GLU A 23 -6.65 0.32 0.17
N GLU A 24 -6.30 -0.57 1.10
CA GLU A 24 -7.18 -1.65 1.53
C GLU A 24 -8.49 -1.11 2.12
N GLU A 25 -8.40 -0.11 2.97
CA GLU A 25 -9.56 0.53 3.60
C GLU A 25 -10.44 1.23 2.55
N ALA A 26 -9.82 1.93 1.61
CA ALA A 26 -10.53 2.61 0.53
C ALA A 26 -11.29 1.61 -0.35
N ILE A 27 -10.66 0.51 -0.72
CA ILE A 27 -11.28 -0.55 -1.53
C ILE A 27 -12.49 -1.13 -0.78
N ALA A 28 -12.35 -1.43 0.50
CA ALA A 28 -13.44 -1.96 1.30
C ALA A 28 -14.63 -0.99 1.34
N GLU A 29 -14.36 0.30 1.47
CA GLU A 29 -15.37 1.33 1.49
C GLU A 29 -16.08 1.46 0.13
N TYR A 30 -15.33 1.47 -0.96
CA TYR A 30 -15.90 1.53 -2.31
C TYR A 30 -16.74 0.30 -2.63
N ARG A 31 -16.33 -0.89 -2.17
CA ARG A 31 -17.11 -2.11 -2.35
C ARG A 31 -18.44 -2.03 -1.62
N ARG A 32 -18.44 -1.46 -0.42
CA ARG A 32 -19.67 -1.25 0.34
C ARG A 32 -20.59 -0.27 -0.39
N PHE A 33 -20.07 0.82 -0.92
CA PHE A 33 -20.84 1.78 -1.70
C PHE A 33 -21.42 1.12 -2.95
N ALA A 34 -20.64 0.33 -3.66
CA ALA A 34 -21.09 -0.37 -4.86
C ALA A 34 -22.22 -1.35 -4.54
N ALA A 35 -22.12 -2.06 -3.42
CA ALA A 35 -23.12 -3.02 -3.00
C ALA A 35 -24.46 -2.34 -2.65
N GLU A 36 -24.41 -1.12 -2.16
CA GLU A 36 -25.60 -0.35 -1.76
C GLU A 36 -26.13 0.55 -2.90
N CYS A 37 -25.42 0.61 -4.01
CA CYS A 37 -25.78 1.50 -5.10
C CYS A 37 -26.83 0.88 -6.01
N ASP A 38 -27.93 1.60 -6.21
CA ASP A 38 -29.04 1.16 -7.07
C ASP A 38 -28.93 1.66 -8.50
N TYR A 39 -27.96 2.54 -8.79
CA TYR A 39 -27.77 3.11 -10.12
C TYR A 39 -26.66 2.35 -10.86
N PRO A 40 -27.01 1.63 -11.96
CA PRO A 40 -26.03 0.85 -12.70
C PRO A 40 -24.83 1.65 -13.20
N ASP A 41 -25.04 2.87 -13.67
CA ASP A 41 -23.97 3.73 -14.19
C ASP A 41 -22.96 4.11 -13.10
N VAL A 42 -23.45 4.44 -11.92
CA VAL A 42 -22.61 4.78 -10.77
C VAL A 42 -21.85 3.53 -10.28
N ARG A 43 -22.53 2.39 -10.28
CA ARG A 43 -21.93 1.12 -9.91
C ARG A 43 -20.76 0.76 -10.81
N LEU A 44 -20.90 0.99 -12.13
CA LEU A 44 -19.82 0.76 -13.08
C LEU A 44 -18.62 1.63 -12.80
N ILE A 45 -18.85 2.90 -12.46
CA ILE A 45 -17.77 3.82 -12.08
C ILE A 45 -17.04 3.32 -10.83
N LEU A 46 -17.79 2.89 -9.83
CA LEU A 46 -17.22 2.35 -8.60
C LEU A 46 -16.43 1.07 -8.86
N ASP A 47 -16.95 0.18 -9.69
CA ASP A 47 -16.26 -1.07 -10.06
C ASP A 47 -14.94 -0.78 -10.77
N SER A 48 -14.92 0.20 -11.67
CA SER A 48 -13.72 0.66 -12.35
C SER A 48 -12.69 1.20 -11.36
N LEU A 49 -13.15 2.03 -10.42
CA LEU A 49 -12.29 2.62 -9.41
C LEU A 49 -11.69 1.54 -8.51
N ILE A 50 -12.49 0.56 -8.10
CA ILE A 50 -12.02 -0.58 -7.30
C ILE A 50 -10.92 -1.33 -8.05
N ALA A 51 -11.13 -1.62 -9.34
CA ALA A 51 -10.15 -2.33 -10.14
C ALA A 51 -8.82 -1.57 -10.22
N GLU A 52 -8.86 -0.26 -10.40
CA GLU A 52 -7.67 0.59 -10.42
C GLU A 52 -6.93 0.58 -9.09
N ARG A 53 -7.68 0.69 -7.98
CA ARG A 53 -7.10 0.66 -6.64
C ARG A 53 -6.50 -0.69 -6.30
N GLU A 54 -7.11 -1.78 -6.74
CA GLU A 54 -6.55 -3.12 -6.55
C GLU A 54 -5.23 -3.29 -7.28
N ARG A 55 -5.11 -2.75 -8.50
CA ARG A 55 -3.82 -2.76 -9.21
C ARG A 55 -2.76 -1.95 -8.48
N ALA A 56 -3.13 -0.76 -8.00
CA ALA A 56 -2.22 0.09 -7.23
C ALA A 56 -1.77 -0.61 -5.94
N LEU A 57 -2.70 -1.27 -5.25
CA LEU A 57 -2.42 -2.02 -4.04
C LEU A 57 -1.45 -3.17 -4.29
N SER A 58 -1.66 -3.91 -5.38
CA SER A 58 -0.77 -4.99 -5.78
C SER A 58 0.64 -4.49 -6.01
N GLN A 59 0.80 -3.35 -6.71
CA GLN A 59 2.10 -2.73 -6.94
C GLN A 59 2.76 -2.25 -5.65
N LEU A 60 1.99 -1.67 -4.74
CA LEU A 60 2.50 -1.24 -3.44
C LEU A 60 3.04 -2.41 -2.62
N ARG A 61 2.30 -3.50 -2.57
CA ARG A 61 2.70 -4.72 -1.85
C ARG A 61 3.97 -5.32 -2.45
N GLU A 62 4.04 -5.36 -3.77
CA GLU A 62 5.22 -5.88 -4.48
C GLU A 62 6.45 -5.03 -4.19
N LYS A 63 6.33 -3.72 -4.30
CA LYS A 63 7.44 -2.80 -4.00
C LYS A 63 7.86 -2.88 -2.55
N ARG A 64 6.91 -2.96 -1.63
CA ARG A 64 7.20 -3.10 -0.20
C ARG A 64 7.99 -4.39 0.07
N ALA A 65 7.58 -5.49 -0.54
CA ALA A 65 8.27 -6.77 -0.38
C ALA A 65 9.71 -6.70 -0.89
N VAL A 66 9.91 -6.12 -2.07
CA VAL A 66 11.24 -5.95 -2.66
C VAL A 66 12.13 -5.08 -1.77
N LEU A 67 11.62 -3.95 -1.29
CA LEU A 67 12.38 -3.03 -0.45
C LEU A 67 12.69 -3.63 0.92
N THR A 68 11.75 -4.34 1.51
CA THR A 68 11.96 -5.00 2.80
C THR A 68 13.08 -6.02 2.68
N GLU A 69 13.08 -6.84 1.64
CA GLU A 69 14.14 -7.82 1.40
C GLU A 69 15.50 -7.14 1.20
N LYS A 70 15.53 -6.09 0.39
CA LYS A 70 16.74 -5.33 0.13
C LYS A 70 17.32 -4.73 1.41
N PHE A 71 16.49 -4.13 2.24
CA PHE A 71 16.92 -3.49 3.47
C PHE A 71 17.38 -4.52 4.51
N ASP A 72 16.75 -5.69 4.56
CA ASP A 72 17.19 -6.78 5.41
C ASP A 72 18.62 -7.23 5.07
N VAL A 73 18.94 -7.31 3.79
CA VAL A 73 20.29 -7.65 3.33
C VAL A 73 21.27 -6.58 3.77
N ILE A 74 20.93 -5.31 3.59
CA ILE A 74 21.79 -4.18 3.99
C ILE A 74 22.03 -4.20 5.50
N ASP A 75 20.99 -4.42 6.28
CA ASP A 75 21.08 -4.46 7.74
C ASP A 75 21.97 -5.62 8.21
N ARG A 76 21.88 -6.79 7.58
CA ARG A 76 22.78 -7.93 7.89
C ARG A 76 24.22 -7.59 7.59
N ILE A 77 24.49 -6.92 6.48
CA ILE A 77 25.84 -6.50 6.11
C ILE A 77 26.38 -5.53 7.17
N ASN A 78 25.57 -4.54 7.55
CA ASN A 78 25.96 -3.56 8.57
C ASN A 78 26.23 -4.24 9.92
N ASP A 79 25.39 -5.18 10.31
CA ASP A 79 25.57 -5.92 11.56
C ASP A 79 26.86 -6.75 11.55
N SER A 80 27.25 -7.25 10.39
CA SER A 80 28.49 -8.02 10.24
C SER A 80 29.73 -7.17 10.45
N PHE A 81 29.63 -5.87 10.27
CA PHE A 81 30.77 -4.93 10.44
C PHE A 81 30.71 -4.15 11.75
N ALA A 82 29.68 -4.40 12.56
CA ALA A 82 29.48 -3.67 13.82
C ALA A 82 30.42 -4.15 14.94
#